data_4e96d7cc420fa260a25ab1090cdc89b2
#
_entry.id   4e96d7cc420fa260a25ab1090cdc89b2
#
_cell.length_a   1.000
_cell.length_b   1.000
_cell.length_c   1.000
_cell.angle_alpha   90.00
_cell.angle_beta   90.00
_cell.angle_gamma   90.00
#
_symmetry.space_group_name_H-M   'P 1'
#
loop_
_entity.id
_entity.type
_entity.pdbx_description
1 polymer ?
#
loop_
_entity_poly.entity_id
_entity_poly.type
_entity_poly.pdbx_seq_one_letter_code
_entity_poly.pdbx_strand_id
1 'polypeptide(L)'
;MEAGRSELAGYVTDVPYVYGFKPMLAPAWLDLVAIIGGVAPPARERGFAWCDLGCGQGVTAAILAATHPAGVFHGIDAMPAHIDHATRLAAEADASNAQFHVAEFGVRSLPMPRFDYIVAHGVYSWVDRPVRAQLRRLIDGHLKSGGLVYVSYNALPGWTGDLPFQHLARELAADLPGDSVKRFAGAATLLGKLADAGAPSLASSYVAGELRTRPADYRPGYLVHEFMHAGWQPLYVTEVRRDLKEIGLVPVGSALLMENFDGWVLGRQARALVAGITDPDRRELVRDFCMHQRFRCDVFARDAAPLAPAEQRDRLLTAGLALARPPAAITYEVPTPAGRVRYDNAASRAIIASLMSGIGRLADIPSGFAPERDLIANMLALCSAGDVRPAEKTRTPVGPLNRALQRRIGKAEEIPVVALPCGTALDIDHDLLGLLRGDAGDRASADWREFLAMHGV
;
A
#
# COMPACT_ATOMS: atom_id res chain seq x y z
N MET A 1 15.40 23.36 -31.64
CA MET A 1 15.79 22.20 -30.82
C MET A 1 14.55 21.75 -30.09
N GLU A 2 13.83 20.81 -30.66
CA GLU A 2 12.70 20.16 -30.02
C GLU A 2 13.24 19.27 -28.89
N ALA A 3 12.90 19.65 -27.66
CA ALA A 3 13.15 18.81 -26.49
C ALA A 3 12.34 17.52 -26.70
N GLY A 4 13.03 16.36 -26.82
CA GLY A 4 12.42 15.07 -27.01
C GLY A 4 11.36 14.81 -25.94
N ARG A 5 10.11 14.79 -26.36
CA ARG A 5 9.01 14.18 -25.61
C ARG A 5 9.34 12.68 -25.54
N SER A 6 9.85 12.24 -24.42
CA SER A 6 9.84 10.83 -24.06
C SER A 6 8.37 10.46 -23.90
N GLU A 7 7.77 9.87 -24.92
CA GLU A 7 6.42 9.31 -24.87
C GLU A 7 6.47 7.98 -24.10
N LEU A 8 6.56 8.07 -22.79
CA LEU A 8 6.24 6.95 -21.92
C LEU A 8 4.72 6.76 -21.93
N ALA A 9 4.19 6.15 -23.00
CA ALA A 9 2.79 5.67 -23.12
C ALA A 9 1.72 6.57 -22.46
N GLY A 10 1.84 7.92 -22.59
CA GLY A 10 0.91 8.88 -22.02
C GLY A 10 1.06 9.10 -20.51
N TYR A 11 2.18 8.68 -19.91
CA TYR A 11 2.49 8.94 -18.51
C TYR A 11 2.98 10.39 -18.30
N VAL A 12 2.54 11.01 -17.20
CA VAL A 12 2.98 12.37 -16.82
C VAL A 12 4.41 12.29 -16.27
N THR A 13 5.36 12.94 -16.95
CA THR A 13 6.79 12.86 -16.64
C THR A 13 7.39 14.15 -16.07
N ASP A 14 6.65 15.26 -16.11
CA ASP A 14 7.09 16.60 -15.67
C ASP A 14 6.80 16.91 -14.21
N VAL A 15 6.12 15.99 -13.50
CA VAL A 15 5.80 16.11 -12.08
C VAL A 15 6.29 14.87 -11.35
N PRO A 16 7.11 15.00 -10.28
CA PRO A 16 7.52 13.84 -9.49
C PRO A 16 6.33 13.23 -8.75
N TYR A 17 6.30 11.89 -8.67
CA TYR A 17 5.30 11.20 -7.86
C TYR A 17 5.56 11.44 -6.36
N VAL A 18 4.54 11.24 -5.52
CA VAL A 18 4.63 11.43 -4.08
C VAL A 18 5.60 10.44 -3.43
N TYR A 19 6.35 10.92 -2.45
CA TYR A 19 7.25 10.10 -1.65
C TYR A 19 6.48 9.47 -0.47
N GLY A 20 6.65 8.19 -0.23
CA GLY A 20 5.98 7.53 0.90
C GLY A 20 6.33 6.06 1.03
N PHE A 21 6.23 5.56 2.25
CA PHE A 21 6.37 4.15 2.57
C PHE A 21 5.00 3.46 2.49
N LYS A 22 4.97 2.26 1.93
CA LYS A 22 3.75 1.44 1.82
C LYS A 22 3.90 0.19 2.69
N PRO A 23 3.38 0.18 3.92
CA PRO A 23 3.58 -0.93 4.87
C PRO A 23 3.04 -2.26 4.37
N MET A 24 1.98 -2.24 3.57
CA MET A 24 1.36 -3.45 3.00
C MET A 24 2.23 -4.17 1.95
N LEU A 25 3.33 -3.58 1.52
CA LEU A 25 4.31 -4.21 0.62
C LEU A 25 5.41 -4.94 1.37
N ALA A 26 5.49 -4.77 2.70
CA ALA A 26 6.50 -5.45 3.53
C ALA A 26 6.29 -6.97 3.53
N PRO A 27 7.37 -7.77 3.52
CA PRO A 27 7.28 -9.22 3.56
C PRO A 27 6.40 -9.74 4.70
N ALA A 28 6.56 -9.21 5.92
CA ALA A 28 5.76 -9.63 7.07
C ALA A 28 4.25 -9.34 6.90
N TRP A 29 3.88 -8.27 6.17
CA TRP A 29 2.48 -7.98 5.85
C TRP A 29 1.92 -8.96 4.82
N LEU A 30 2.67 -9.24 3.76
CA LEU A 30 2.27 -10.19 2.72
C LEU A 30 2.17 -11.62 3.27
N ASP A 31 3.09 -11.99 4.18
CA ASP A 31 3.01 -13.27 4.91
C ASP A 31 1.74 -13.37 5.74
N LEU A 32 1.36 -12.30 6.46
CA LEU A 32 0.11 -12.28 7.22
C LEU A 32 -1.10 -12.46 6.31
N VAL A 33 -1.13 -11.81 5.14
CA VAL A 33 -2.22 -11.99 4.15
C VAL A 33 -2.26 -13.44 3.66
N ALA A 34 -1.11 -14.04 3.35
CA ALA A 34 -1.04 -15.44 2.93
C ALA A 34 -1.59 -16.38 4.01
N ILE A 35 -1.19 -16.18 5.27
CA ILE A 35 -1.68 -16.98 6.40
C ILE A 35 -3.20 -16.80 6.58
N ILE A 36 -3.73 -15.57 6.50
CA ILE A 36 -5.19 -15.31 6.54
C ILE A 36 -5.90 -16.07 5.41
N GLY A 37 -5.32 -16.07 4.20
CA GLY A 37 -5.84 -16.79 3.04
C GLY A 37 -5.68 -18.32 3.11
N GLY A 38 -5.09 -18.86 4.17
CA GLY A 38 -4.90 -20.29 4.37
C GLY A 38 -3.81 -20.92 3.53
N VAL A 39 -2.81 -20.15 3.09
CA VAL A 39 -1.65 -20.63 2.34
C VAL A 39 -0.34 -20.30 3.05
N ALA A 40 0.66 -21.16 2.87
CA ALA A 40 1.98 -20.96 3.43
C ALA A 40 2.69 -19.78 2.73
N PRO A 41 3.21 -18.79 3.48
CA PRO A 41 4.06 -17.75 2.91
C PRO A 41 5.43 -18.33 2.49
N PRO A 42 6.20 -17.61 1.65
CA PRO A 42 7.56 -17.98 1.31
C PRO A 42 8.46 -18.17 2.54
N ALA A 43 9.31 -19.19 2.51
CA ALA A 43 10.31 -19.42 3.55
C ALA A 43 11.42 -18.37 3.46
N ARG A 44 11.71 -17.66 4.57
CA ARG A 44 12.68 -16.54 4.61
C ARG A 44 13.91 -16.80 5.46
N GLU A 45 14.00 -17.96 6.13
CA GLU A 45 15.06 -18.29 7.09
C GLU A 45 16.47 -18.34 6.44
N ARG A 46 16.52 -18.59 5.13
CA ARG A 46 17.77 -18.65 4.36
C ARG A 46 17.97 -17.46 3.42
N GLY A 47 17.24 -16.38 3.69
CA GLY A 47 17.18 -15.21 2.80
C GLY A 47 16.01 -15.30 1.82
N PHE A 48 15.69 -14.16 1.22
CA PHE A 48 14.59 -14.04 0.25
C PHE A 48 14.91 -12.93 -0.78
N ALA A 49 14.20 -12.93 -1.88
CA ALA A 49 14.28 -11.90 -2.90
C ALA A 49 12.91 -11.22 -3.07
N TRP A 50 12.91 -9.90 -3.13
CA TRP A 50 11.73 -9.06 -3.25
C TRP A 50 11.89 -8.04 -4.38
N CYS A 51 10.84 -7.78 -5.15
CA CYS A 51 10.89 -6.86 -6.29
C CYS A 51 9.67 -5.94 -6.33
N ASP A 52 9.91 -4.64 -6.57
CA ASP A 52 8.88 -3.62 -6.82
C ASP A 52 8.86 -3.22 -8.29
N LEU A 53 7.75 -3.52 -8.96
CA LEU A 53 7.51 -3.20 -10.36
C LEU A 53 6.77 -1.86 -10.47
N GLY A 54 7.46 -0.82 -10.90
CA GLY A 54 7.01 0.57 -10.84
C GLY A 54 7.32 1.17 -9.47
N CYS A 55 8.57 1.02 -9.02
CA CYS A 55 8.98 1.40 -7.67
C CYS A 55 8.98 2.92 -7.40
N GLY A 56 8.78 3.74 -8.43
CA GLY A 56 8.83 5.20 -8.34
C GLY A 56 10.14 5.64 -7.68
N GLN A 57 10.04 6.50 -6.68
CA GLN A 57 11.18 7.05 -5.93
C GLN A 57 11.95 6.02 -5.07
N GLY A 58 11.54 4.74 -5.08
CA GLY A 58 12.22 3.64 -4.39
C GLY A 58 12.14 3.68 -2.86
N VAL A 59 11.29 4.52 -2.26
CA VAL A 59 11.24 4.74 -0.81
C VAL A 59 10.93 3.46 -0.05
N THR A 60 9.90 2.72 -0.47
CA THR A 60 9.53 1.45 0.18
C THR A 60 10.65 0.42 0.05
N ALA A 61 11.21 0.24 -1.15
CA ALA A 61 12.28 -0.71 -1.39
C ALA A 61 13.54 -0.39 -0.56
N ALA A 62 13.96 0.89 -0.49
CA ALA A 62 15.12 1.32 0.28
C ALA A 62 14.94 1.10 1.80
N ILE A 63 13.75 1.42 2.33
CA ILE A 63 13.42 1.21 3.75
C ILE A 63 13.40 -0.30 4.07
N LEU A 64 12.75 -1.11 3.23
CA LEU A 64 12.70 -2.55 3.43
C LEU A 64 14.09 -3.18 3.31
N ALA A 65 14.91 -2.77 2.36
CA ALA A 65 16.28 -3.26 2.23
C ALA A 65 17.13 -2.94 3.46
N ALA A 66 17.09 -1.69 3.95
CA ALA A 66 17.84 -1.29 5.14
C ALA A 66 17.39 -2.01 6.42
N THR A 67 16.13 -2.45 6.49
CA THR A 67 15.55 -3.13 7.66
C THR A 67 15.57 -4.67 7.56
N HIS A 68 15.93 -5.24 6.39
CA HIS A 68 15.95 -6.68 6.14
C HIS A 68 17.30 -7.11 5.53
N PRO A 69 18.36 -7.19 6.32
CA PRO A 69 19.71 -7.48 5.79
C PRO A 69 19.85 -8.88 5.15
N ALA A 70 18.96 -9.82 5.46
CA ALA A 70 18.93 -11.15 4.85
C ALA A 70 18.18 -11.19 3.50
N GLY A 71 17.48 -10.12 3.12
CA GLY A 71 16.74 -10.01 1.87
C GLY A 71 17.57 -9.34 0.77
N VAL A 72 17.23 -9.63 -0.50
CA VAL A 72 17.73 -8.90 -1.67
C VAL A 72 16.54 -8.17 -2.31
N PHE A 73 16.70 -6.87 -2.52
CA PHE A 73 15.61 -6.01 -2.97
C PHE A 73 15.91 -5.43 -4.35
N HIS A 74 14.95 -5.51 -5.24
CA HIS A 74 15.03 -4.91 -6.56
C HIS A 74 13.87 -3.94 -6.78
N GLY A 75 14.14 -2.83 -7.47
CA GLY A 75 13.12 -1.90 -7.94
C GLY A 75 13.28 -1.65 -9.42
N ILE A 76 12.18 -1.62 -10.15
CA ILE A 76 12.16 -1.28 -11.58
C ILE A 76 11.25 -0.08 -11.76
N ASP A 77 11.72 0.92 -12.49
CA ASP A 77 10.90 2.05 -12.95
C ASP A 77 11.41 2.54 -14.30
N ALA A 78 10.51 3.04 -15.13
CA ALA A 78 10.85 3.56 -16.44
C ALA A 78 11.50 4.95 -16.41
N MET A 79 11.35 5.68 -15.28
CA MET A 79 11.84 7.05 -15.10
C MET A 79 13.26 7.05 -14.53
N PRO A 80 14.30 7.49 -15.28
CA PRO A 80 15.68 7.58 -14.78
C PRO A 80 15.80 8.39 -13.49
N ALA A 81 15.08 9.52 -13.37
CA ALA A 81 15.11 10.38 -12.18
C ALA A 81 14.59 9.66 -10.91
N HIS A 82 13.62 8.76 -11.06
CA HIS A 82 13.12 7.93 -9.95
C HIS A 82 14.21 6.95 -9.48
N ILE A 83 14.86 6.28 -10.42
CA ILE A 83 15.92 5.31 -10.11
C ILE A 83 17.16 5.99 -9.52
N ASP A 84 17.54 7.17 -10.02
CA ASP A 84 18.61 7.97 -9.44
C ASP A 84 18.31 8.35 -7.97
N HIS A 85 17.07 8.77 -7.68
CA HIS A 85 16.64 9.04 -6.29
C HIS A 85 16.70 7.77 -5.43
N ALA A 86 16.13 6.67 -5.91
CA ALA A 86 16.08 5.39 -5.20
C ALA A 86 17.51 4.90 -4.84
N THR A 87 18.42 4.98 -5.80
CA THR A 87 19.82 4.57 -5.63
C THR A 87 20.54 5.46 -4.61
N ARG A 88 20.37 6.78 -4.66
CA ARG A 88 20.94 7.71 -3.65
C ARG A 88 20.39 7.42 -2.26
N LEU A 89 19.07 7.24 -2.14
CA LEU A 89 18.44 6.95 -0.83
C LEU A 89 18.95 5.66 -0.24
N ALA A 90 19.07 4.59 -1.03
CA ALA A 90 19.61 3.31 -0.58
C ALA A 90 21.07 3.42 -0.11
N ALA A 91 21.91 4.15 -0.85
CA ALA A 91 23.30 4.40 -0.47
C ALA A 91 23.40 5.19 0.84
N GLU A 92 22.60 6.24 1.02
CA GLU A 92 22.55 7.03 2.25
C GLU A 92 22.01 6.24 3.46
N ALA A 93 21.22 5.21 3.20
CA ALA A 93 20.65 4.30 4.20
C ALA A 93 21.53 3.09 4.53
N ASP A 94 22.71 2.98 3.92
CA ASP A 94 23.58 1.79 3.96
C ASP A 94 22.90 0.48 3.50
N ALA A 95 21.90 0.59 2.62
CA ALA A 95 21.13 -0.53 2.08
C ALA A 95 21.81 -1.14 0.85
N SER A 96 22.97 -1.78 1.04
CA SER A 96 23.77 -2.40 -0.04
C SER A 96 23.09 -3.59 -0.74
N ASN A 97 22.03 -4.13 -0.16
CA ASN A 97 21.20 -5.21 -0.68
C ASN A 97 20.03 -4.74 -1.56
N ALA A 98 19.97 -3.43 -1.89
CA ALA A 98 19.00 -2.86 -2.82
C ALA A 98 19.64 -2.58 -4.19
N GLN A 99 18.93 -2.93 -5.27
CA GLN A 99 19.33 -2.67 -6.65
C GLN A 99 18.16 -2.07 -7.42
N PHE A 100 18.41 -1.01 -8.19
CA PHE A 100 17.37 -0.31 -8.95
C PHE A 100 17.70 -0.30 -10.44
N HIS A 101 16.69 -0.47 -11.29
CA HIS A 101 16.85 -0.64 -12.73
C HIS A 101 15.94 0.33 -13.48
N VAL A 102 16.53 1.15 -14.36
CA VAL A 102 15.76 1.92 -15.35
C VAL A 102 15.31 0.98 -16.44
N ALA A 103 14.03 0.61 -16.45
CA ALA A 103 13.50 -0.28 -17.48
C ALA A 103 11.97 -0.18 -17.60
N GLU A 104 11.49 -0.38 -18.82
CA GLU A 104 10.08 -0.65 -19.10
C GLU A 104 9.77 -2.14 -18.87
N PHE A 105 8.50 -2.48 -18.60
CA PHE A 105 8.09 -3.89 -18.37
C PHE A 105 8.24 -4.79 -19.60
N GLY A 106 8.40 -4.20 -20.79
CA GLY A 106 8.66 -4.91 -22.05
C GLY A 106 10.10 -5.36 -22.27
N VAL A 107 11.01 -5.04 -21.37
CA VAL A 107 12.42 -5.42 -21.48
C VAL A 107 12.57 -6.95 -21.54
N ARG A 108 13.45 -7.42 -22.44
CA ARG A 108 13.60 -8.87 -22.68
C ARG A 108 14.44 -9.58 -21.61
N SER A 109 15.36 -8.87 -20.96
CA SER A 109 16.24 -9.44 -19.95
C SER A 109 16.72 -8.35 -19.00
N LEU A 110 16.61 -8.62 -17.71
CA LEU A 110 17.25 -7.86 -16.64
C LEU A 110 18.09 -8.83 -15.80
N PRO A 111 19.23 -8.43 -15.28
CA PRO A 111 20.09 -9.27 -14.43
C PRO A 111 19.48 -9.38 -13.01
N MET A 112 18.31 -10.01 -12.91
CA MET A 112 17.55 -10.16 -11.68
C MET A 112 17.38 -11.64 -11.33
N PRO A 113 17.31 -11.98 -10.03
CA PRO A 113 16.98 -13.33 -9.56
C PRO A 113 15.50 -13.65 -9.80
N ARG A 114 15.09 -14.86 -9.43
CA ARG A 114 13.68 -15.15 -9.17
C ARG A 114 13.34 -14.69 -7.76
N PHE A 115 12.12 -14.14 -7.61
CA PHE A 115 11.63 -13.48 -6.39
C PHE A 115 10.67 -14.34 -5.60
N ASP A 116 10.74 -14.21 -4.29
CA ASP A 116 9.75 -14.74 -3.35
C ASP A 116 8.54 -13.81 -3.26
N TYR A 117 8.77 -12.51 -3.44
CA TYR A 117 7.74 -11.47 -3.44
C TYR A 117 7.92 -10.56 -4.65
N ILE A 118 6.84 -10.35 -5.39
CA ILE A 118 6.76 -9.31 -6.43
C ILE A 118 5.61 -8.39 -6.06
N VAL A 119 5.84 -7.08 -6.01
CA VAL A 119 4.81 -6.08 -5.75
C VAL A 119 4.68 -5.12 -6.92
N ALA A 120 3.46 -4.70 -7.21
CA ALA A 120 3.15 -3.67 -8.21
C ALA A 120 2.08 -2.74 -7.60
N HIS A 121 2.52 -1.67 -6.93
CA HIS A 121 1.63 -0.74 -6.26
C HIS A 121 1.34 0.48 -7.11
N GLY A 122 0.07 0.72 -7.42
CA GLY A 122 -0.34 1.84 -8.24
C GLY A 122 0.17 1.77 -9.69
N VAL A 123 0.25 0.57 -10.28
CA VAL A 123 0.73 0.36 -11.65
C VAL A 123 -0.38 -0.16 -12.57
N TYR A 124 -1.11 -1.18 -12.12
CA TYR A 124 -1.97 -1.98 -12.99
C TYR A 124 -3.09 -1.19 -13.66
N SER A 125 -3.63 -0.15 -13.02
CA SER A 125 -4.62 0.76 -13.59
C SER A 125 -4.03 1.91 -14.42
N TRP A 126 -2.72 2.09 -14.37
CA TRP A 126 -2.03 3.24 -14.99
C TRP A 126 -1.36 2.91 -16.31
N VAL A 127 -1.37 1.65 -16.68
CA VAL A 127 -0.78 1.15 -17.92
C VAL A 127 -1.85 0.51 -18.80
N ASP A 128 -1.67 0.62 -20.10
CA ASP A 128 -2.58 0.05 -21.08
C ASP A 128 -2.52 -1.49 -21.11
N ARG A 129 -3.44 -2.10 -21.83
CA ARG A 129 -3.53 -3.57 -21.92
C ARG A 129 -2.27 -4.24 -22.47
N PRO A 130 -1.59 -3.73 -23.51
CA PRO A 130 -0.30 -4.25 -23.97
C PRO A 130 0.77 -4.22 -22.86
N VAL A 131 0.90 -3.12 -22.15
CA VAL A 131 1.89 -2.98 -21.05
C VAL A 131 1.52 -3.88 -19.85
N ARG A 132 0.22 -4.05 -19.52
CA ARG A 132 -0.21 -5.06 -18.53
C ARG A 132 0.22 -6.49 -18.95
N ALA A 133 0.13 -6.82 -20.24
CA ALA A 133 0.61 -8.11 -20.73
C ALA A 133 2.13 -8.27 -20.59
N GLN A 134 2.91 -7.18 -20.76
CA GLN A 134 4.35 -7.18 -20.51
C GLN A 134 4.66 -7.39 -19.02
N LEU A 135 3.95 -6.67 -18.15
CA LEU A 135 4.06 -6.83 -16.69
C LEU A 135 3.79 -8.28 -16.25
N ARG A 136 2.72 -8.89 -16.78
CA ARG A 136 2.43 -10.31 -16.49
C ARG A 136 3.56 -11.25 -16.93
N ARG A 137 4.14 -11.05 -18.11
CA ARG A 137 5.29 -11.86 -18.57
C ARG A 137 6.52 -11.69 -17.66
N LEU A 138 6.76 -10.46 -17.18
CA LEU A 138 7.85 -10.20 -16.25
C LEU A 138 7.62 -10.92 -14.90
N ILE A 139 6.41 -10.86 -14.37
CA ILE A 139 6.01 -11.60 -13.15
C ILE A 139 6.18 -13.11 -13.39
N ASP A 140 5.69 -13.63 -14.50
CA ASP A 140 5.75 -15.06 -14.82
C ASP A 140 7.20 -15.59 -14.89
N GLY A 141 8.08 -14.84 -15.54
CA GLY A 141 9.49 -15.19 -15.68
C GLY A 141 10.30 -15.14 -14.39
N HIS A 142 9.91 -14.29 -13.44
CA HIS A 142 10.72 -14.01 -12.25
C HIS A 142 10.11 -14.44 -10.93
N LEU A 143 8.86 -14.88 -10.87
CA LEU A 143 8.28 -15.38 -9.62
C LEU A 143 8.70 -16.83 -9.37
N LYS A 144 9.10 -17.14 -8.13
CA LYS A 144 9.35 -18.50 -7.66
C LYS A 144 8.03 -19.27 -7.47
N SER A 145 8.10 -20.60 -7.49
CA SER A 145 7.05 -21.45 -6.91
C SER A 145 6.94 -21.17 -5.41
N GLY A 146 5.73 -21.09 -4.87
CA GLY A 146 5.44 -20.63 -3.50
C GLY A 146 5.51 -19.11 -3.32
N GLY A 147 5.86 -18.35 -4.36
CA GLY A 147 6.00 -16.89 -4.29
C GLY A 147 4.66 -16.15 -4.26
N LEU A 148 4.69 -14.94 -3.70
CA LEU A 148 3.54 -14.05 -3.57
C LEU A 148 3.64 -12.86 -4.53
N VAL A 149 2.51 -12.46 -5.09
CA VAL A 149 2.38 -11.25 -5.91
C VAL A 149 1.35 -10.32 -5.28
N TYR A 150 1.71 -9.08 -5.05
CA TYR A 150 0.80 -8.01 -4.68
C TYR A 150 0.53 -7.12 -5.88
N VAL A 151 -0.74 -6.82 -6.13
CA VAL A 151 -1.18 -5.88 -7.18
C VAL A 151 -2.21 -4.94 -6.61
N SER A 152 -2.00 -3.62 -6.75
CA SER A 152 -3.05 -2.65 -6.47
C SER A 152 -3.54 -1.96 -7.73
N TYR A 153 -4.83 -1.61 -7.73
CA TYR A 153 -5.48 -0.97 -8.86
C TYR A 153 -6.73 -0.21 -8.46
N ASN A 154 -7.06 0.81 -9.24
CA ASN A 154 -8.33 1.52 -9.15
C ASN A 154 -9.44 0.59 -9.63
N ALA A 155 -10.51 0.44 -8.82
CA ALA A 155 -11.50 -0.59 -9.02
C ALA A 155 -12.88 -0.04 -9.43
N LEU A 156 -13.52 -0.75 -10.34
CA LEU A 156 -14.94 -0.62 -10.61
C LEU A 156 -15.73 -1.53 -9.66
N PRO A 157 -16.93 -1.11 -9.21
CA PRO A 157 -17.73 0.03 -9.70
C PRO A 157 -17.41 1.38 -9.05
N GLY A 158 -16.54 1.46 -8.05
CA GLY A 158 -16.34 2.66 -7.25
C GLY A 158 -15.87 3.90 -8.02
N TRP A 159 -15.21 3.73 -9.16
CA TRP A 159 -14.80 4.83 -10.04
C TRP A 159 -15.79 5.20 -11.11
N THR A 160 -16.94 4.52 -11.22
CA THR A 160 -17.92 4.76 -12.31
C THR A 160 -18.36 6.22 -12.37
N GLY A 161 -18.62 6.85 -11.22
CA GLY A 161 -19.06 8.25 -11.15
C GLY A 161 -17.97 9.27 -11.50
N ASP A 162 -16.70 8.88 -11.45
CA ASP A 162 -15.56 9.78 -11.67
C ASP A 162 -14.94 9.66 -13.07
N LEU A 163 -15.33 8.66 -13.86
CA LEU A 163 -14.86 8.50 -15.24
C LEU A 163 -15.14 9.74 -16.10
N PRO A 164 -16.36 10.34 -16.08
CA PRO A 164 -16.63 11.59 -16.81
C PRO A 164 -15.78 12.76 -16.35
N PHE A 165 -15.53 12.87 -15.03
CA PHE A 165 -14.65 13.90 -14.47
C PHE A 165 -13.23 13.78 -15.02
N GLN A 166 -12.63 12.60 -14.96
CA GLN A 166 -11.26 12.35 -15.44
C GLN A 166 -11.13 12.63 -16.94
N HIS A 167 -12.08 12.13 -17.74
CA HIS A 167 -12.07 12.36 -19.17
C HIS A 167 -12.13 13.86 -19.51
N LEU A 168 -13.09 14.59 -18.92
CA LEU A 168 -13.27 16.01 -19.17
C LEU A 168 -12.08 16.85 -18.65
N ALA A 169 -11.49 16.47 -17.49
CA ALA A 169 -10.30 17.12 -16.96
C ALA A 169 -9.14 17.09 -17.98
N ARG A 170 -8.91 15.94 -18.60
CA ARG A 170 -7.88 15.78 -19.62
C ARG A 170 -8.14 16.58 -20.88
N GLU A 171 -9.35 16.51 -21.42
CA GLU A 171 -9.75 17.27 -22.60
C GLU A 171 -9.59 18.78 -22.38
N LEU A 172 -10.08 19.29 -21.25
CA LEU A 172 -9.96 20.70 -20.91
C LEU A 172 -8.51 21.16 -20.67
N ALA A 173 -7.67 20.27 -20.15
CA ALA A 173 -6.26 20.59 -19.91
C ALA A 173 -5.40 20.53 -21.19
N ALA A 174 -5.86 19.88 -22.25
CA ALA A 174 -5.06 19.63 -23.46
C ALA A 174 -4.52 20.93 -24.08
N ASP A 175 -5.34 21.96 -24.18
CA ASP A 175 -5.01 23.23 -24.82
C ASP A 175 -4.55 24.33 -23.84
N LEU A 176 -4.47 24.04 -22.53
CA LEU A 176 -4.05 25.01 -21.54
C LEU A 176 -2.50 25.15 -21.50
N PRO A 177 -1.99 26.39 -21.34
CA PRO A 177 -0.54 26.61 -21.24
C PRO A 177 0.05 26.20 -19.89
N GLY A 178 1.33 25.83 -19.87
CA GLY A 178 2.09 25.55 -18.67
C GLY A 178 2.43 24.07 -18.49
N ASP A 179 2.99 23.76 -17.32
CA ASP A 179 3.26 22.39 -16.86
C ASP A 179 1.95 21.65 -16.51
N SER A 180 2.04 20.34 -16.30
CA SER A 180 0.88 19.50 -15.99
C SER A 180 0.10 19.99 -14.75
N VAL A 181 0.77 20.57 -13.75
CA VAL A 181 0.12 21.12 -12.54
C VAL A 181 -0.76 22.32 -12.90
N LYS A 182 -0.23 23.28 -13.68
CA LYS A 182 -0.98 24.49 -14.08
C LYS A 182 -2.12 24.14 -15.00
N ARG A 183 -1.90 23.21 -15.94
CA ARG A 183 -2.94 22.73 -16.87
C ARG A 183 -4.08 22.04 -16.13
N PHE A 184 -3.76 21.15 -15.18
CA PHE A 184 -4.80 20.53 -14.35
C PHE A 184 -5.55 21.55 -13.48
N ALA A 185 -4.85 22.49 -12.85
CA ALA A 185 -5.49 23.53 -12.03
C ALA A 185 -6.47 24.40 -12.84
N GLY A 186 -6.10 24.74 -14.09
CA GLY A 186 -7.00 25.45 -15.02
C GLY A 186 -8.23 24.62 -15.38
N ALA A 187 -8.05 23.34 -15.72
CA ALA A 187 -9.14 22.42 -16.00
C ALA A 187 -10.05 22.21 -14.78
N ALA A 188 -9.49 22.01 -13.59
CA ALA A 188 -10.23 21.86 -12.34
C ALA A 188 -11.06 23.09 -12.00
N THR A 189 -10.58 24.30 -12.29
CA THR A 189 -11.33 25.55 -12.13
C THR A 189 -12.58 25.57 -13.00
N LEU A 190 -12.47 25.15 -14.27
CA LEU A 190 -13.60 25.09 -15.19
C LEU A 190 -14.58 23.98 -14.80
N LEU A 191 -14.08 22.82 -14.39
CA LEU A 191 -14.90 21.71 -13.85
C LEU A 191 -15.70 22.13 -12.62
N GLY A 192 -15.10 22.92 -11.71
CA GLY A 192 -15.79 23.51 -10.57
C GLY A 192 -16.95 24.40 -11.00
N LYS A 193 -16.73 25.30 -11.96
CA LYS A 193 -17.80 26.18 -12.52
C LYS A 193 -18.92 25.36 -13.18
N LEU A 194 -18.60 24.28 -13.88
CA LEU A 194 -19.62 23.41 -14.48
C LEU A 194 -20.42 22.66 -13.40
N ALA A 195 -19.79 22.21 -12.34
CA ALA A 195 -20.46 21.59 -11.21
C ALA A 195 -21.38 22.58 -10.49
N ASP A 196 -20.95 23.84 -10.29
CA ASP A 196 -21.76 24.92 -9.71
C ASP A 196 -22.93 25.32 -10.59
N ALA A 197 -22.77 25.23 -11.91
CA ALA A 197 -23.84 25.41 -12.87
C ALA A 197 -24.83 24.24 -12.93
N GLY A 198 -24.64 23.20 -12.13
CA GLY A 198 -25.53 22.06 -12.02
C GLY A 198 -25.36 21.00 -13.11
N ALA A 199 -24.18 20.87 -13.73
CA ALA A 199 -23.92 19.83 -14.74
C ALA A 199 -24.20 18.42 -14.18
N PRO A 200 -25.22 17.69 -14.68
CA PRO A 200 -25.67 16.43 -14.05
C PRO A 200 -24.62 15.35 -14.02
N SER A 201 -23.74 15.27 -15.03
CA SER A 201 -22.68 14.28 -15.12
C SER A 201 -21.58 14.46 -14.07
N LEU A 202 -21.46 15.64 -13.44
CA LEU A 202 -20.53 15.91 -12.36
C LEU A 202 -21.16 15.74 -10.98
N ALA A 203 -22.48 15.69 -10.89
CA ALA A 203 -23.19 15.53 -9.62
C ALA A 203 -22.93 14.19 -8.94
N SER A 204 -22.62 13.14 -9.71
CA SER A 204 -22.26 11.80 -9.21
C SER A 204 -20.76 11.61 -8.96
N SER A 205 -19.94 12.61 -9.32
CA SER A 205 -18.49 12.54 -9.12
C SER A 205 -18.14 12.82 -7.66
N TYR A 206 -17.59 11.81 -6.99
CA TYR A 206 -17.02 11.95 -5.65
C TYR A 206 -15.86 12.96 -5.65
N VAL A 207 -14.99 12.87 -6.66
CA VAL A 207 -13.81 13.74 -6.80
C VAL A 207 -14.19 15.20 -6.99
N ALA A 208 -15.20 15.50 -7.84
CA ALA A 208 -15.68 16.86 -8.00
C ALA A 208 -16.22 17.43 -6.69
N GLY A 209 -16.89 16.61 -5.87
CA GLY A 209 -17.34 16.97 -4.53
C GLY A 209 -16.20 17.27 -3.57
N GLU A 210 -15.20 16.40 -3.50
CA GLU A 210 -14.03 16.55 -2.62
C GLU A 210 -13.19 17.78 -2.97
N LEU A 211 -12.86 17.97 -4.24
CA LEU A 211 -12.08 19.13 -4.69
C LEU A 211 -12.78 20.47 -4.42
N ARG A 212 -14.10 20.46 -4.36
CA ARG A 212 -14.90 21.66 -4.04
C ARG A 212 -14.96 21.91 -2.54
N THR A 213 -15.06 20.87 -1.72
CA THR A 213 -15.26 20.99 -0.27
C THR A 213 -13.94 20.98 0.52
N ARG A 214 -12.93 20.27 0.04
CA ARG A 214 -11.65 20.06 0.71
C ARG A 214 -10.44 20.16 -0.25
N PRO A 215 -10.29 21.25 -1.01
CA PRO A 215 -9.21 21.36 -2.00
C PRO A 215 -7.81 21.33 -1.37
N ALA A 216 -7.67 21.75 -0.11
CA ALA A 216 -6.38 21.76 0.62
C ALA A 216 -5.87 20.36 1.01
N ASP A 217 -6.74 19.35 1.02
CA ASP A 217 -6.37 17.97 1.38
C ASP A 217 -5.57 17.27 0.25
N TYR A 218 -5.54 17.86 -0.94
CA TYR A 218 -4.94 17.25 -2.12
C TYR A 218 -3.71 18.00 -2.60
N ARG A 219 -2.58 17.32 -2.65
CA ARG A 219 -1.35 17.87 -3.25
C ARG A 219 -1.53 17.96 -4.77
N PRO A 220 -1.19 19.09 -5.41
CA PRO A 220 -1.35 19.26 -6.86
C PRO A 220 -0.67 18.17 -7.70
N GLY A 221 0.54 17.74 -7.33
CA GLY A 221 1.24 16.66 -8.01
C GLY A 221 0.51 15.32 -7.96
N TYR A 222 -0.13 14.99 -6.84
CA TYR A 222 -0.98 13.80 -6.73
C TYR A 222 -2.16 13.85 -7.71
N LEU A 223 -2.86 14.98 -7.77
CA LEU A 223 -4.03 15.15 -8.64
C LEU A 223 -3.67 15.02 -10.13
N VAL A 224 -2.50 15.55 -10.52
CA VAL A 224 -2.01 15.42 -11.90
C VAL A 224 -1.79 13.95 -12.25
N HIS A 225 -1.11 13.21 -11.40
CA HIS A 225 -0.92 11.77 -11.62
C HIS A 225 -2.26 11.02 -11.62
N GLU A 226 -3.20 11.36 -10.74
CA GLU A 226 -4.49 10.67 -10.63
C GLU A 226 -5.42 10.94 -11.83
N PHE A 227 -5.39 12.15 -12.45
CA PHE A 227 -6.40 12.53 -13.43
C PHE A 227 -5.88 12.86 -14.82
N MET A 228 -4.56 13.06 -15.01
CA MET A 228 -4.02 13.49 -16.30
C MET A 228 -3.42 12.37 -17.13
N HIS A 229 -3.35 11.15 -16.58
CA HIS A 229 -2.73 10.02 -17.24
C HIS A 229 -3.61 9.46 -18.37
N ALA A 230 -3.06 9.31 -19.59
CA ALA A 230 -3.82 8.84 -20.75
C ALA A 230 -4.18 7.34 -20.68
N GLY A 231 -3.30 6.52 -20.11
CA GLY A 231 -3.49 5.07 -19.99
C GLY A 231 -4.31 4.64 -18.77
N TRP A 232 -4.78 5.58 -17.94
CA TRP A 232 -5.54 5.24 -16.74
C TRP A 232 -6.86 4.53 -17.06
N GLN A 233 -7.07 3.38 -16.43
CA GLN A 233 -8.25 2.56 -16.60
C GLN A 233 -8.56 1.82 -15.29
N PRO A 234 -9.64 2.19 -14.57
CA PRO A 234 -10.17 1.35 -13.49
C PRO A 234 -10.66 0.00 -14.02
N LEU A 235 -10.49 -1.04 -13.22
CA LEU A 235 -10.72 -2.42 -13.63
C LEU A 235 -11.71 -3.12 -12.69
N TYR A 236 -12.47 -4.07 -13.24
CA TYR A 236 -13.21 -5.01 -12.42
C TYR A 236 -12.26 -6.10 -11.86
N VAL A 237 -12.52 -6.56 -10.65
CA VAL A 237 -11.74 -7.64 -10.01
C VAL A 237 -11.66 -8.90 -10.87
N THR A 238 -12.74 -9.23 -11.59
CA THR A 238 -12.79 -10.38 -12.49
C THR A 238 -11.85 -10.27 -13.69
N GLU A 239 -11.57 -9.04 -14.15
CA GLU A 239 -10.59 -8.81 -15.23
C GLU A 239 -9.17 -9.06 -14.72
N VAL A 240 -8.82 -8.51 -13.57
CA VAL A 240 -7.49 -8.68 -12.96
C VAL A 240 -7.23 -10.15 -12.59
N ARG A 241 -8.20 -10.82 -11.97
CA ARG A 241 -8.09 -12.24 -11.63
C ARG A 241 -7.92 -13.12 -12.87
N ARG A 242 -8.67 -12.86 -13.94
CA ARG A 242 -8.52 -13.56 -15.20
C ARG A 242 -7.12 -13.37 -15.79
N ASP A 243 -6.65 -12.13 -15.85
CA ASP A 243 -5.34 -11.76 -16.36
C ASP A 243 -4.20 -12.48 -15.61
N LEU A 244 -4.27 -12.52 -14.28
CA LEU A 244 -3.23 -13.16 -13.46
C LEU A 244 -3.36 -14.70 -13.42
N LYS A 245 -4.55 -15.24 -13.61
CA LYS A 245 -4.78 -16.67 -13.77
C LYS A 245 -4.10 -17.21 -15.03
N GLU A 246 -4.00 -16.41 -16.13
CA GLU A 246 -3.29 -16.80 -17.36
C GLU A 246 -1.81 -17.16 -17.10
N ILE A 247 -1.21 -16.64 -16.03
CA ILE A 247 0.18 -16.93 -15.63
C ILE A 247 0.25 -17.81 -14.37
N GLY A 248 -0.81 -18.57 -14.07
CA GLY A 248 -0.84 -19.55 -12.99
C GLY A 248 -0.95 -18.97 -11.58
N LEU A 249 -1.39 -17.72 -11.43
CA LEU A 249 -1.59 -17.10 -10.12
C LEU A 249 -3.01 -17.32 -9.60
N VAL A 250 -3.11 -17.64 -8.31
CA VAL A 250 -4.37 -17.86 -7.59
C VAL A 250 -4.55 -16.74 -6.57
N PRO A 251 -5.76 -16.13 -6.47
CA PRO A 251 -6.02 -15.11 -5.46
C PRO A 251 -5.95 -15.71 -4.05
N VAL A 252 -5.29 -14.99 -3.14
CA VAL A 252 -5.08 -15.38 -1.75
C VAL A 252 -5.94 -14.52 -0.80
N GLY A 253 -5.96 -13.21 -1.00
CA GLY A 253 -6.71 -12.27 -0.18
C GLY A 253 -6.38 -10.82 -0.49
N SER A 254 -6.92 -9.91 0.33
CA SER A 254 -6.64 -8.48 0.26
C SER A 254 -5.60 -8.07 1.30
N ALA A 255 -4.65 -7.21 0.91
CA ALA A 255 -3.73 -6.56 1.83
C ALA A 255 -4.41 -5.48 2.68
N LEU A 256 -5.63 -5.05 2.32
CA LEU A 256 -6.55 -4.32 3.17
C LEU A 256 -7.25 -5.37 4.07
N LEU A 257 -6.65 -5.68 5.22
CA LEU A 257 -6.92 -6.89 6.00
C LEU A 257 -8.39 -7.12 6.34
N MET A 258 -9.15 -6.04 6.64
CA MET A 258 -10.58 -6.17 6.95
C MET A 258 -11.42 -6.68 5.78
N GLU A 259 -10.98 -6.43 4.56
CA GLU A 259 -11.70 -6.87 3.35
C GLU A 259 -11.73 -8.39 3.20
N ASN A 260 -10.89 -9.13 3.92
CA ASN A 260 -10.94 -10.59 3.94
C ASN A 260 -12.13 -11.15 4.74
N PHE A 261 -12.88 -10.30 5.44
CA PHE A 261 -13.94 -10.72 6.34
C PHE A 261 -15.28 -10.04 6.03
N ASP A 262 -16.21 -10.75 5.40
CA ASP A 262 -17.54 -10.23 5.04
C ASP A 262 -18.28 -9.60 6.24
N GLY A 263 -18.03 -10.11 7.44
CA GLY A 263 -18.67 -9.61 8.66
C GLY A 263 -18.27 -8.17 9.04
N TRP A 264 -17.16 -7.69 8.53
CA TRP A 264 -16.66 -6.35 8.83
C TRP A 264 -17.00 -5.32 7.75
N VAL A 265 -17.14 -5.80 6.49
CA VAL A 265 -17.29 -4.89 5.35
C VAL A 265 -18.69 -4.92 4.70
N LEU A 266 -19.49 -5.95 4.98
CA LEU A 266 -20.83 -6.10 4.41
C LEU A 266 -21.91 -6.05 5.48
N GLY A 267 -22.97 -5.26 5.22
CA GLY A 267 -24.19 -5.31 6.01
C GLY A 267 -24.87 -6.68 5.94
N ARG A 268 -25.74 -6.99 6.93
CA ARG A 268 -26.34 -8.33 7.10
C ARG A 268 -26.99 -8.87 5.81
N GLN A 269 -27.77 -8.03 5.12
CA GLN A 269 -28.49 -8.47 3.90
C GLN A 269 -27.53 -8.77 2.75
N ALA A 270 -26.56 -7.87 2.49
CA ALA A 270 -25.55 -8.07 1.46
C ALA A 270 -24.72 -9.33 1.72
N ARG A 271 -24.32 -9.57 2.97
CA ARG A 271 -23.59 -10.77 3.37
C ARG A 271 -24.36 -12.06 3.10
N ALA A 272 -25.66 -12.09 3.40
CA ALA A 272 -26.50 -13.24 3.12
C ALA A 272 -26.61 -13.55 1.62
N LEU A 273 -26.73 -12.50 0.78
CA LEU A 273 -26.76 -12.65 -0.67
C LEU A 273 -25.41 -13.14 -1.23
N VAL A 274 -24.32 -12.52 -0.80
CA VAL A 274 -22.96 -12.89 -1.23
C VAL A 274 -22.61 -14.32 -0.85
N ALA A 275 -23.04 -14.79 0.33
CA ALA A 275 -22.82 -16.17 0.79
C ALA A 275 -23.49 -17.22 -0.10
N GLY A 276 -24.56 -16.87 -0.82
CA GLY A 276 -25.24 -17.75 -1.77
C GLY A 276 -24.54 -17.88 -3.13
N ILE A 277 -23.49 -17.12 -3.39
CA ILE A 277 -22.79 -17.14 -4.68
C ILE A 277 -21.64 -18.15 -4.60
N THR A 278 -21.72 -19.21 -5.39
CA THR A 278 -20.73 -20.31 -5.37
C THR A 278 -19.47 -20.05 -6.19
N ASP A 279 -19.58 -19.31 -7.29
CA ASP A 279 -18.42 -18.94 -8.11
C ASP A 279 -17.60 -17.86 -7.38
N PRO A 280 -16.31 -18.10 -7.07
CA PRO A 280 -15.52 -17.19 -6.24
C PRO A 280 -15.24 -15.84 -6.91
N ASP A 281 -15.11 -15.79 -8.24
CA ASP A 281 -14.84 -14.54 -8.94
C ASP A 281 -16.09 -13.67 -9.05
N ARG A 282 -17.25 -14.29 -9.29
CA ARG A 282 -18.55 -13.60 -9.25
C ARG A 282 -18.91 -13.14 -7.85
N ARG A 283 -18.61 -13.96 -6.83
CA ARG A 283 -18.80 -13.58 -5.43
C ARG A 283 -18.00 -12.33 -5.10
N GLU A 284 -16.73 -12.28 -5.49
CA GLU A 284 -15.87 -11.13 -5.27
C GLU A 284 -16.35 -9.90 -6.01
N LEU A 285 -16.77 -10.03 -7.27
CA LEU A 285 -17.36 -8.94 -8.04
C LEU A 285 -18.60 -8.35 -7.34
N VAL A 286 -19.51 -9.20 -6.85
CA VAL A 286 -20.72 -8.73 -6.13
C VAL A 286 -20.34 -8.05 -4.81
N ARG A 287 -19.29 -8.50 -4.11
CA ARG A 287 -18.74 -7.81 -2.93
C ARG A 287 -18.30 -6.40 -3.29
N ASP A 288 -17.57 -6.21 -4.40
CA ASP A 288 -17.14 -4.88 -4.85
C ASP A 288 -18.32 -3.94 -5.10
N PHE A 289 -19.42 -4.45 -5.67
CA PHE A 289 -20.65 -3.67 -5.83
C PHE A 289 -21.30 -3.30 -4.49
N CYS A 290 -21.30 -4.22 -3.52
CA CYS A 290 -21.83 -3.95 -2.17
C CYS A 290 -21.00 -2.94 -1.38
N MET A 291 -19.68 -2.91 -1.59
CA MET A 291 -18.75 -2.02 -0.90
C MET A 291 -18.49 -0.71 -1.66
N HIS A 292 -18.97 -0.57 -2.89
CA HIS A 292 -18.59 0.52 -3.78
C HIS A 292 -17.07 0.64 -3.92
N GLN A 293 -16.41 -0.49 -4.17
CA GLN A 293 -14.96 -0.64 -4.12
C GLN A 293 -14.26 0.31 -5.12
N ARG A 294 -13.38 1.17 -4.60
CA ARG A 294 -12.63 2.16 -5.41
C ARG A 294 -11.16 1.76 -5.62
N PHE A 295 -10.58 1.06 -4.67
CA PHE A 295 -9.16 0.68 -4.72
C PHE A 295 -8.98 -0.70 -4.15
N ARG A 296 -8.30 -1.57 -4.87
CA ARG A 296 -7.98 -2.93 -4.44
C ARG A 296 -6.48 -3.11 -4.24
N CYS A 297 -6.16 -3.93 -3.26
CA CYS A 297 -4.81 -4.34 -2.90
C CYS A 297 -4.77 -5.86 -2.80
N ASP A 298 -4.83 -6.54 -3.93
CA ASP A 298 -4.97 -7.99 -3.98
C ASP A 298 -3.62 -8.70 -3.90
N VAL A 299 -3.60 -9.81 -3.17
CA VAL A 299 -2.44 -10.72 -3.08
C VAL A 299 -2.79 -12.04 -3.77
N PHE A 300 -1.85 -12.50 -4.59
CA PHE A 300 -1.92 -13.76 -5.34
C PHE A 300 -0.72 -14.63 -4.98
N ALA A 301 -0.85 -15.94 -5.18
CA ALA A 301 0.24 -16.88 -4.97
C ALA A 301 0.41 -17.80 -6.17
N ARG A 302 1.64 -18.28 -6.37
CA ARG A 302 1.98 -19.35 -7.30
C ARG A 302 2.30 -20.61 -6.51
N ASP A 303 1.58 -21.72 -6.77
CA ASP A 303 1.86 -23.03 -6.20
C ASP A 303 2.04 -23.03 -4.67
N ALA A 304 1.36 -22.12 -3.96
CA ALA A 304 1.47 -22.03 -2.51
C ALA A 304 0.79 -23.25 -1.85
N ALA A 305 1.48 -23.82 -0.87
CA ALA A 305 0.95 -24.96 -0.11
C ALA A 305 -0.21 -24.50 0.79
N PRO A 306 -1.33 -25.23 0.83
CA PRO A 306 -2.40 -24.94 1.78
C PRO A 306 -1.93 -25.20 3.21
N LEU A 307 -2.39 -24.37 4.16
CA LEU A 307 -2.17 -24.55 5.59
C LEU A 307 -3.32 -25.37 6.20
N ALA A 308 -2.97 -26.32 7.05
CA ALA A 308 -3.98 -26.96 7.91
C ALA A 308 -4.54 -25.90 8.90
N PRO A 309 -5.83 -25.98 9.31
CA PRO A 309 -6.44 -24.99 10.20
C PRO A 309 -5.69 -24.75 11.52
N ALA A 310 -5.11 -25.80 12.11
CA ALA A 310 -4.30 -25.67 13.31
C ALA A 310 -2.99 -24.93 13.04
N GLU A 311 -2.32 -25.23 11.93
CA GLU A 311 -1.10 -24.55 11.52
C GLU A 311 -1.35 -23.07 11.18
N GLN A 312 -2.44 -22.78 10.45
CA GLN A 312 -2.86 -21.41 10.17
C GLN A 312 -3.04 -20.60 11.45
N ARG A 313 -3.77 -21.15 12.42
CA ARG A 313 -3.98 -20.52 13.72
C ARG A 313 -2.65 -20.29 14.44
N ASP A 314 -1.80 -21.28 14.53
CA ASP A 314 -0.51 -21.19 15.22
C ASP A 314 0.40 -20.16 14.60
N ARG A 315 0.40 -20.03 13.25
CA ARG A 315 1.14 -19.00 12.52
C ARG A 315 0.56 -17.58 12.80
N LEU A 316 -0.76 -17.42 12.89
CA LEU A 316 -1.38 -16.14 13.29
C LEU A 316 -1.01 -15.75 14.73
N LEU A 317 -0.99 -16.70 15.65
CA LEU A 317 -0.62 -16.46 17.05
C LEU A 317 0.87 -16.13 17.22
N THR A 318 1.73 -16.65 16.34
CA THR A 318 3.20 -16.48 16.41
C THR A 318 3.74 -15.42 15.44
N ALA A 319 2.88 -14.73 14.68
CA ALA A 319 3.29 -13.60 13.84
C ALA A 319 3.91 -12.49 14.70
N GLY A 320 5.04 -11.94 14.24
CA GLY A 320 5.66 -10.78 14.88
C GLY A 320 4.80 -9.54 14.70
N LEU A 321 4.65 -8.77 15.75
CA LEU A 321 3.84 -7.55 15.78
C LEU A 321 4.60 -6.43 16.48
N ALA A 322 4.39 -5.19 16.05
CA ALA A 322 4.91 -4.00 16.71
C ALA A 322 3.84 -2.89 16.73
N LEU A 323 3.86 -2.05 17.76
CA LEU A 323 3.05 -0.83 17.77
C LEU A 323 3.50 0.10 16.64
N ALA A 324 2.54 0.78 16.03
CA ALA A 324 2.77 1.73 14.94
C ALA A 324 2.40 3.17 15.33
N ARG A 325 1.95 3.39 16.56
CA ARG A 325 1.74 4.69 17.17
C ARG A 325 1.74 4.59 18.69
N PRO A 326 1.92 5.72 19.43
CA PRO A 326 1.79 5.73 20.88
C PRO A 326 0.44 5.20 21.35
N PRO A 327 0.37 4.40 22.41
CA PRO A 327 -0.90 3.87 22.93
C PRO A 327 -1.95 4.92 23.23
N ALA A 328 -1.53 6.12 23.65
CA ALA A 328 -2.43 7.25 23.93
C ALA A 328 -3.14 7.80 22.68
N ALA A 329 -2.57 7.55 21.47
CA ALA A 329 -3.14 7.99 20.20
C ALA A 329 -4.07 6.94 19.55
N ILE A 330 -4.26 5.77 20.16
CA ILE A 330 -5.11 4.70 19.63
C ILE A 330 -6.58 5.02 19.93
N THR A 331 -7.40 5.08 18.88
CA THR A 331 -8.84 5.40 18.99
C THR A 331 -9.74 4.19 19.20
N TYR A 332 -9.21 2.98 19.01
CA TYR A 332 -9.93 1.70 19.08
C TYR A 332 -11.15 1.61 18.18
N GLU A 333 -11.13 2.31 17.08
CA GLU A 333 -12.17 2.18 16.06
C GLU A 333 -11.59 2.33 14.66
N VAL A 334 -12.20 1.66 13.70
CA VAL A 334 -11.84 1.74 12.29
C VAL A 334 -13.09 1.86 11.43
N PRO A 335 -13.12 2.80 10.47
CA PRO A 335 -14.23 2.91 9.52
C PRO A 335 -14.19 1.74 8.52
N THR A 336 -15.36 1.22 8.16
CA THR A 336 -15.55 0.22 7.13
C THR A 336 -16.74 0.60 6.25
N PRO A 337 -16.91 0.00 5.06
CA PRO A 337 -18.10 0.20 4.24
C PRO A 337 -19.42 -0.12 4.95
N ALA A 338 -19.40 -1.07 5.90
CA ALA A 338 -20.58 -1.45 6.70
C ALA A 338 -20.81 -0.58 7.95
N GLY A 339 -19.95 0.41 8.21
CA GLY A 339 -19.99 1.27 9.39
C GLY A 339 -18.67 1.29 10.15
N ARG A 340 -18.70 1.57 11.46
CA ARG A 340 -17.50 1.62 12.32
C ARG A 340 -17.37 0.31 13.11
N VAL A 341 -16.20 -0.31 13.03
CA VAL A 341 -15.82 -1.43 13.90
C VAL A 341 -15.10 -0.87 15.12
N ARG A 342 -15.65 -1.16 16.32
CA ARG A 342 -15.03 -0.80 17.59
C ARG A 342 -14.39 -2.03 18.22
N TYR A 343 -13.17 -1.87 18.69
CA TYR A 343 -12.36 -2.95 19.27
C TYR A 343 -11.71 -2.56 20.62
N ASP A 344 -12.27 -1.58 21.35
CA ASP A 344 -11.87 -1.27 22.73
C ASP A 344 -12.39 -2.34 23.69
N ASN A 345 -11.59 -3.37 23.91
CA ASN A 345 -11.91 -4.50 24.75
C ASN A 345 -10.65 -5.10 25.40
N ALA A 346 -10.83 -6.12 26.24
CA ALA A 346 -9.74 -6.76 26.96
C ALA A 346 -8.66 -7.34 26.03
N ALA A 347 -9.05 -7.91 24.88
CA ALA A 347 -8.10 -8.50 23.93
C ALA A 347 -7.20 -7.45 23.28
N SER A 348 -7.76 -6.35 22.75
CA SER A 348 -6.96 -5.27 22.15
C SER A 348 -6.05 -4.59 23.18
N ARG A 349 -6.52 -4.37 24.41
CA ARG A 349 -5.69 -3.80 25.48
C ARG A 349 -4.56 -4.74 25.89
N ALA A 350 -4.80 -6.06 25.95
CA ALA A 350 -3.76 -7.05 26.22
C ALA A 350 -2.70 -7.10 25.11
N ILE A 351 -3.12 -7.01 23.83
CA ILE A 351 -2.20 -6.94 22.69
C ILE A 351 -1.31 -5.69 22.83
N ILE A 352 -1.91 -4.52 23.03
CA ILE A 352 -1.15 -3.26 23.15
C ILE A 352 -0.18 -3.33 24.31
N ALA A 353 -0.62 -3.80 25.49
CA ALA A 353 0.24 -3.95 26.67
C ALA A 353 1.43 -4.90 26.41
N SER A 354 1.21 -6.01 25.70
CA SER A 354 2.27 -6.95 25.35
C SER A 354 3.32 -6.35 24.37
N LEU A 355 2.91 -5.38 23.55
CA LEU A 355 3.78 -4.73 22.57
C LEU A 355 4.53 -3.50 23.13
N MET A 356 4.27 -3.09 24.36
CA MET A 356 4.97 -1.98 25.02
C MET A 356 6.47 -2.26 25.25
N SER A 357 6.90 -3.50 25.17
CA SER A 357 8.32 -3.89 25.21
C SER A 357 9.01 -3.93 23.83
N GLY A 358 8.26 -3.58 22.78
CA GLY A 358 8.74 -3.58 21.37
C GLY A 358 8.03 -4.62 20.52
N ILE A 359 8.77 -5.61 19.98
CA ILE A 359 8.18 -6.67 19.14
C ILE A 359 7.61 -7.76 20.04
N GLY A 360 6.36 -8.16 19.80
CA GLY A 360 5.68 -9.24 20.52
C GLY A 360 4.89 -10.15 19.60
N ARG A 361 4.21 -11.13 20.18
CA ARG A 361 3.35 -12.10 19.49
C ARG A 361 2.10 -12.32 20.32
N LEU A 362 0.98 -12.69 19.69
CA LEU A 362 -0.23 -13.05 20.45
C LEU A 362 0.00 -14.26 21.38
N ALA A 363 0.84 -15.19 20.96
CA ALA A 363 1.22 -16.35 21.77
C ALA A 363 1.95 -16.01 23.08
N ASP A 364 2.50 -14.79 23.20
CA ASP A 364 3.19 -14.32 24.42
C ASP A 364 2.20 -13.75 25.46
N ILE A 365 0.94 -13.54 25.08
CA ILE A 365 -0.12 -13.07 26.00
C ILE A 365 -0.56 -14.23 26.87
N PRO A 366 -0.56 -14.08 28.23
CA PRO A 366 -0.90 -15.18 29.12
C PRO A 366 -2.29 -15.75 28.82
N SER A 367 -2.41 -17.08 28.88
CA SER A 367 -3.68 -17.79 28.72
C SER A 367 -4.71 -17.32 29.78
N GLY A 368 -5.95 -17.06 29.34
CA GLY A 368 -7.02 -16.58 30.20
C GLY A 368 -7.34 -15.07 30.12
N PHE A 369 -6.49 -14.26 29.46
CA PHE A 369 -6.82 -12.85 29.20
C PHE A 369 -7.96 -12.69 28.19
N ALA A 370 -7.92 -13.46 27.09
CA ALA A 370 -8.97 -13.50 26.09
C ALA A 370 -8.88 -14.80 25.27
N PRO A 371 -9.98 -15.28 24.67
CA PRO A 371 -9.94 -16.39 23.70
C PRO A 371 -9.03 -16.07 22.52
N GLU A 372 -8.29 -17.07 22.02
CA GLU A 372 -7.37 -16.90 20.88
C GLU A 372 -8.03 -16.28 19.63
N ARG A 373 -9.28 -16.68 19.33
CA ARG A 373 -10.05 -16.10 18.21
C ARG A 373 -10.25 -14.59 18.39
N ASP A 374 -10.45 -14.14 19.62
CA ASP A 374 -10.67 -12.72 19.93
C ASP A 374 -9.35 -11.95 19.85
N LEU A 375 -8.23 -12.55 20.27
CA LEU A 375 -6.90 -12.00 20.07
C LEU A 375 -6.59 -11.84 18.58
N ILE A 376 -6.83 -12.86 17.76
CA ILE A 376 -6.62 -12.79 16.30
C ILE A 376 -7.51 -11.71 15.68
N ALA A 377 -8.80 -11.67 16.01
CA ALA A 377 -9.72 -10.67 15.46
C ALA A 377 -9.31 -9.24 15.83
N ASN A 378 -8.92 -9.02 17.10
CA ASN A 378 -8.47 -7.69 17.53
C ASN A 378 -7.11 -7.30 16.96
N MET A 379 -6.17 -8.24 16.77
CA MET A 379 -4.93 -8.01 16.04
C MET A 379 -5.20 -7.51 14.61
N LEU A 380 -6.11 -8.17 13.89
CA LEU A 380 -6.49 -7.77 12.54
C LEU A 380 -7.16 -6.39 12.50
N ALA A 381 -7.99 -6.05 13.49
CA ALA A 381 -8.59 -4.73 13.62
C ALA A 381 -7.52 -3.65 13.88
N LEU A 382 -6.60 -3.90 14.83
CA LEU A 382 -5.48 -3.02 15.14
C LEU A 382 -4.54 -2.82 13.94
N CYS A 383 -4.24 -3.89 13.20
CA CYS A 383 -3.44 -3.78 11.97
C CYS A 383 -4.17 -2.97 10.88
N SER A 384 -5.47 -3.18 10.73
CA SER A 384 -6.29 -2.46 9.73
C SER A 384 -6.43 -0.98 10.05
N ALA A 385 -6.46 -0.62 11.33
CA ALA A 385 -6.46 0.78 11.79
C ALA A 385 -5.08 1.44 11.68
N GLY A 386 -4.02 0.65 11.44
CA GLY A 386 -2.64 1.13 11.44
C GLY A 386 -2.06 1.38 12.82
N ASP A 387 -2.69 0.87 13.88
CA ASP A 387 -2.21 0.97 15.27
C ASP A 387 -1.09 -0.03 15.58
N VAL A 388 -1.15 -1.18 14.92
CA VAL A 388 -0.16 -2.27 14.98
C VAL A 388 0.25 -2.64 13.57
N ARG A 389 1.48 -3.07 13.40
CA ARG A 389 2.00 -3.58 12.11
C ARG A 389 2.61 -4.96 12.29
N PRO A 390 2.44 -5.88 11.32
CA PRO A 390 3.28 -7.05 11.21
C PRO A 390 4.75 -6.65 11.18
N ALA A 391 5.59 -7.36 11.91
CA ALA A 391 6.96 -6.98 12.17
C ALA A 391 7.90 -8.18 12.06
N GLU A 392 9.14 -7.91 11.71
CA GLU A 392 10.22 -8.92 11.77
C GLU A 392 10.55 -9.24 13.22
N LYS A 393 10.88 -10.52 13.47
CA LYS A 393 11.26 -10.98 14.81
C LYS A 393 12.62 -10.42 15.27
N THR A 394 13.47 -10.07 14.32
CA THR A 394 14.81 -9.51 14.56
C THR A 394 14.79 -8.00 14.41
N ARG A 395 15.58 -7.29 15.21
CA ARG A 395 15.76 -5.84 15.10
C ARG A 395 17.01 -5.53 14.28
N THR A 396 16.86 -4.67 13.28
CA THR A 396 17.98 -4.16 12.47
C THR A 396 18.18 -2.68 12.79
N PRO A 397 19.41 -2.21 13.08
CA PRO A 397 19.68 -0.80 13.35
C PRO A 397 19.29 0.08 12.16
N VAL A 398 18.51 1.15 12.39
CA VAL A 398 17.99 2.05 11.38
C VAL A 398 18.58 3.46 11.43
N GLY A 399 19.64 3.67 12.20
CA GLY A 399 20.25 4.99 12.41
C GLY A 399 20.68 5.69 11.11
N PRO A 400 21.44 5.08 10.18
CA PRO A 400 21.80 5.68 8.91
C PRO A 400 20.56 6.07 8.09
N LEU A 401 19.59 5.15 7.98
CA LEU A 401 18.34 5.38 7.26
C LEU A 401 17.55 6.56 7.85
N ASN A 402 17.32 6.59 9.16
CA ASN A 402 16.56 7.67 9.78
C ASN A 402 17.27 9.03 9.65
N ARG A 403 18.59 9.07 9.71
CA ARG A 403 19.33 10.31 9.40
C ARG A 403 19.13 10.76 7.94
N ALA A 404 19.11 9.82 6.99
CA ALA A 404 18.83 10.12 5.59
C ALA A 404 17.42 10.66 5.37
N LEU A 405 16.42 10.10 6.05
CA LEU A 405 15.02 10.55 6.01
C LEU A 405 14.85 11.93 6.66
N GLN A 406 15.41 12.14 7.86
CA GLN A 406 15.33 13.41 8.58
C GLN A 406 15.94 14.58 7.80
N ARG A 407 17.05 14.37 7.08
CA ARG A 407 17.65 15.42 6.21
C ARG A 407 16.73 15.92 5.10
N ARG A 408 15.65 15.20 4.80
CA ARG A 408 14.66 15.52 3.75
C ARG A 408 13.42 16.24 4.30
N ILE A 409 13.21 16.26 5.61
CA ILE A 409 12.07 16.97 6.23
C ILE A 409 12.10 18.46 5.85
N GLY A 410 10.97 18.97 5.36
CA GLY A 410 10.83 20.35 4.90
C GLY A 410 11.47 20.68 3.55
N LYS A 411 11.92 19.68 2.79
CA LYS A 411 12.48 19.83 1.44
C LYS A 411 11.53 19.32 0.37
N ALA A 412 11.84 19.59 -0.89
CA ALA A 412 11.06 19.11 -2.04
C ALA A 412 10.95 17.57 -2.11
N GLU A 413 12.01 16.88 -1.66
CA GLU A 413 12.07 15.41 -1.57
C GLU A 413 11.69 14.92 -0.16
N GLU A 414 10.73 15.55 0.50
CA GLU A 414 10.31 15.18 1.84
C GLU A 414 9.70 13.77 1.85
N ILE A 415 10.29 12.89 2.67
CA ILE A 415 9.79 11.54 2.94
C ILE A 415 9.28 11.54 4.38
N PRO A 416 7.95 11.67 4.59
CA PRO A 416 7.38 11.86 5.92
C PRO A 416 7.23 10.53 6.67
N VAL A 417 8.35 9.83 6.91
CA VAL A 417 8.34 8.56 7.64
C VAL A 417 9.55 8.42 8.57
N VAL A 418 9.39 7.63 9.62
CA VAL A 418 10.44 7.17 10.52
C VAL A 418 10.52 5.65 10.44
N ALA A 419 11.68 5.11 10.08
CA ALA A 419 11.89 3.67 9.99
C ALA A 419 12.03 3.05 11.39
N LEU A 420 11.41 1.89 11.59
CA LEU A 420 11.53 1.09 12.80
C LEU A 420 12.46 -0.12 12.58
N PRO A 421 13.24 -0.50 13.61
CA PRO A 421 14.15 -1.65 13.54
C PRO A 421 13.48 -3.00 13.22
N CYS A 422 12.16 -3.08 13.31
CA CYS A 422 11.37 -4.30 13.12
C CYS A 422 10.83 -4.49 11.69
N GLY A 423 11.44 -3.85 10.69
CA GLY A 423 11.10 -4.11 9.28
C GLY A 423 9.93 -3.30 8.73
N THR A 424 9.56 -2.20 9.38
CA THR A 424 8.50 -1.29 8.94
C THR A 424 8.88 0.19 9.16
N ALA A 425 8.01 1.11 8.81
CA ALA A 425 8.18 2.53 9.10
C ALA A 425 6.85 3.16 9.50
N LEU A 426 6.92 4.28 10.19
CA LEU A 426 5.78 5.06 10.66
C LEU A 426 5.61 6.29 9.77
N ASP A 427 4.38 6.63 9.46
CA ASP A 427 4.08 7.92 8.85
C ASP A 427 4.24 9.02 9.91
N ILE A 428 4.88 10.15 9.51
CA ILE A 428 5.05 11.31 10.37
C ILE A 428 3.74 12.12 10.35
N ASP A 429 3.02 12.10 11.46
CA ASP A 429 1.88 12.98 11.71
C ASP A 429 2.35 14.37 12.19
N HIS A 430 1.39 15.26 12.47
CA HIS A 430 1.68 16.62 12.91
C HIS A 430 2.50 16.66 14.22
N ASP A 431 2.16 15.80 15.19
CA ASP A 431 2.77 15.78 16.52
C ASP A 431 4.20 15.22 16.46
N LEU A 432 4.39 14.13 15.70
CA LEU A 432 5.72 13.57 15.44
C LEU A 432 6.60 14.55 14.64
N LEU A 433 6.01 15.28 13.68
CA LEU A 433 6.74 16.29 12.90
C LEU A 433 7.21 17.43 13.80
N GLY A 434 6.38 17.92 14.70
CA GLY A 434 6.74 18.92 15.71
C GLY A 434 7.91 18.45 16.57
N LEU A 435 7.85 17.20 17.07
CA LEU A 435 8.96 16.60 17.80
C LEU A 435 10.27 16.59 17.01
N LEU A 436 10.24 16.13 15.75
CA LEU A 436 11.44 16.03 14.90
C LEU A 436 12.02 17.39 14.51
N ARG A 437 11.21 18.45 14.49
CA ARG A 437 11.65 19.83 14.25
C ARG A 437 12.17 20.53 15.52
N GLY A 438 11.97 19.93 16.68
CA GLY A 438 12.36 20.52 17.96
C GLY A 438 11.35 21.52 18.51
N ASP A 439 10.14 21.61 17.94
CA ASP A 439 9.06 22.53 18.36
C ASP A 439 8.34 22.05 19.63
N ALA A 440 8.86 21.04 20.30
CA ALA A 440 8.15 20.18 21.22
C ALA A 440 8.11 20.68 22.67
N GLY A 441 6.93 20.96 23.15
CA GLY A 441 6.63 21.28 24.56
C GLY A 441 5.36 20.64 25.12
N ASP A 442 4.62 19.86 24.33
CA ASP A 442 3.35 19.29 24.73
C ASP A 442 3.40 17.79 25.11
N ARG A 443 2.28 17.27 25.63
CA ARG A 443 2.15 15.87 26.04
C ARG A 443 2.27 14.90 24.89
N ALA A 444 1.75 15.22 23.71
CA ALA A 444 1.80 14.37 22.53
C ALA A 444 3.25 14.12 22.09
N SER A 445 4.09 15.17 22.14
CA SER A 445 5.52 15.04 21.86
C SER A 445 6.26 14.18 22.88
N ALA A 446 5.83 14.18 24.16
CA ALA A 446 6.39 13.31 25.19
C ALA A 446 6.04 11.84 24.91
N ASP A 447 4.78 11.56 24.55
CA ASP A 447 4.32 10.22 24.20
C ASP A 447 5.08 9.65 22.98
N TRP A 448 5.34 10.49 21.97
CA TRP A 448 6.14 10.10 20.81
C TRP A 448 7.62 9.85 21.14
N ARG A 449 8.25 10.62 22.03
CA ARG A 449 9.63 10.37 22.48
C ARG A 449 9.76 9.03 23.17
N GLU A 450 8.87 8.74 24.12
CA GLU A 450 8.84 7.48 24.83
C GLU A 450 8.63 6.32 23.85
N PHE A 451 7.69 6.48 22.92
CA PHE A 451 7.39 5.49 21.89
C PHE A 451 8.60 5.20 20.98
N LEU A 452 9.28 6.22 20.45
CA LEU A 452 10.47 6.04 19.61
C LEU A 452 11.61 5.39 20.42
N ALA A 453 11.82 5.83 21.67
CA ALA A 453 12.84 5.23 22.55
C ALA A 453 12.56 3.74 22.82
N MET A 454 11.30 3.33 22.99
CA MET A 454 10.89 1.94 23.13
C MET A 454 11.28 1.12 21.89
N HIS A 455 11.19 1.70 20.71
CA HIS A 455 11.59 1.07 19.45
C HIS A 455 13.12 1.15 19.20
N GLY A 456 13.86 1.89 20.00
CA GLY A 456 15.31 2.11 19.82
C GLY A 456 15.64 3.03 18.65
N VAL A 457 14.83 4.06 18.46
CA VAL A 457 14.95 5.10 17.42
C VAL A 457 15.27 6.45 18.05
#